data_983385e93dbdcb73c41d88e64cd6bbe6
#
_entry.id   983385e93dbdcb73c41d88e64cd6bbe6
#
_cell.length_a   1.000
_cell.length_b   1.000
_cell.length_c   1.000
_cell.angle_alpha   90.00
_cell.angle_beta   90.00
_cell.angle_gamma   90.00
#
_symmetry.space_group_name_H-M   'P 1'
#
loop_
_entity.id
_entity.type
_entity.pdbx_description
1 polymer ?
#
loop_
_entity_poly.entity_id
_entity_poly.type
_entity_poly.pdbx_seq_one_letter_code
_entity_poly.pdbx_strand_id
1 'polypeptide(L)'
;GDAREAMRVRCASELPGCDLMALLGDLERSAVLSALARRGRRIDPAPWGKPLGRIEVVNLRVFQDSEGFLQFFNVFHATTRERVVEREVLVRPGERWDQQRIDESRRKLRDRTFSVLAVIVPVESATPGAVDALVVTRDVWSLRFDFNARVQGDKFSYLTFSLSENNFLGLRKLLAAVYEMDLGAVGIGPLYIDKNVLGRRYTLRTR
;
A
#
# COMPACT_ATOMS: atom_id res chain seq x y z
N GLY A 1 24.12 12.28 0.60
CA GLY A 1 23.10 12.63 1.62
C GLY A 1 22.55 14.02 1.43
N ASP A 2 23.42 14.97 1.17
CA ASP A 2 23.11 16.40 1.21
C ASP A 2 22.16 16.86 0.07
N ALA A 3 22.37 16.43 -1.16
CA ALA A 3 21.56 16.86 -2.32
C ALA A 3 20.10 16.35 -2.23
N ARG A 4 19.87 15.13 -1.73
CA ARG A 4 18.52 14.60 -1.52
C ARG A 4 17.78 15.32 -0.40
N GLU A 5 18.47 15.69 0.66
CA GLU A 5 17.89 16.42 1.77
C GLU A 5 17.54 17.86 1.37
N ALA A 6 18.43 18.53 0.65
CA ALA A 6 18.14 19.84 0.06
C ALA A 6 16.92 19.80 -0.86
N MET A 7 16.78 18.75 -1.68
CA MET A 7 15.60 18.57 -2.55
C MET A 7 14.32 18.32 -1.73
N ARG A 8 14.39 17.55 -0.63
CA ARG A 8 13.25 17.34 0.27
C ARG A 8 12.75 18.64 0.88
N VAL A 9 13.66 19.46 1.40
CA VAL A 9 13.31 20.78 1.97
C VAL A 9 12.68 21.65 0.91
N ARG A 10 13.23 21.68 -0.30
CA ARG A 10 12.71 22.45 -1.43
C ARG A 10 11.31 22.01 -1.81
N CYS A 11 11.05 20.71 -1.90
CA CYS A 11 9.73 20.17 -2.23
C CYS A 11 8.72 20.39 -1.08
N ALA A 12 9.13 20.21 0.17
CA ALA A 12 8.26 20.43 1.33
C ALA A 12 7.85 21.92 1.49
N SER A 13 8.72 22.84 1.05
CA SER A 13 8.47 24.27 1.08
C SER A 13 7.90 24.82 -0.23
N GLU A 14 7.57 23.93 -1.18
CA GLU A 14 7.00 24.29 -2.50
C GLU A 14 7.88 25.28 -3.30
N LEU A 15 9.19 25.23 -3.08
CA LEU A 15 10.14 26.14 -3.73
C LEU A 15 10.38 25.76 -5.19
N PRO A 16 10.70 26.75 -6.05
CA PRO A 16 11.06 26.49 -7.44
C PRO A 16 12.20 25.48 -7.58
N GLY A 17 12.11 24.60 -8.60
CA GLY A 17 13.12 23.57 -8.87
C GLY A 17 12.99 22.34 -7.98
N CYS A 18 11.84 22.13 -7.31
CA CYS A 18 11.51 20.85 -6.73
C CYS A 18 11.37 19.80 -7.83
N ASP A 19 12.12 18.71 -7.70
CA ASP A 19 11.97 17.51 -8.54
C ASP A 19 11.57 16.32 -7.67
N LEU A 20 10.27 16.03 -7.66
CA LEU A 20 9.72 14.90 -6.90
C LEU A 20 10.29 13.56 -7.35
N MET A 21 10.64 13.41 -8.64
CA MET A 21 11.23 12.17 -9.15
C MET A 21 12.65 11.95 -8.62
N ALA A 22 13.39 13.01 -8.32
CA ALA A 22 14.73 12.92 -7.72
C ALA A 22 14.70 12.39 -6.28
N LEU A 23 13.56 12.50 -5.58
CA LEU A 23 13.36 11.97 -4.24
C LEU A 23 13.08 10.48 -4.19
N LEU A 24 12.69 9.87 -5.32
CA LEU A 24 12.32 8.48 -5.41
C LEU A 24 13.56 7.56 -5.41
N GLY A 25 13.46 6.42 -4.74
CA GLY A 25 14.41 5.34 -4.91
C GLY A 25 14.26 4.67 -6.30
N ASP A 26 15.24 3.83 -6.67
CA ASP A 26 15.26 3.25 -8.03
C ASP A 26 14.01 2.39 -8.32
N LEU A 27 13.58 1.58 -7.34
CA LEU A 27 12.34 0.78 -7.45
C LEU A 27 11.09 1.65 -7.59
N GLU A 28 11.02 2.73 -6.81
CA GLU A 28 9.89 3.66 -6.86
C GLU A 28 9.84 4.40 -8.20
N ARG A 29 11.00 4.86 -8.66
CA ARG A 29 11.14 5.56 -9.95
C ARG A 29 10.75 4.65 -11.12
N SER A 30 11.26 3.43 -11.14
CA SER A 30 10.91 2.42 -12.16
C SER A 30 9.40 2.12 -12.17
N ALA A 31 8.80 1.97 -10.99
CA ALA A 31 7.37 1.74 -10.84
C ALA A 31 6.54 2.91 -11.36
N VAL A 32 6.93 4.14 -11.02
CA VAL A 32 6.25 5.37 -11.48
C VAL A 32 6.37 5.51 -12.99
N LEU A 33 7.57 5.34 -13.57
CA LEU A 33 7.77 5.42 -15.02
C LEU A 33 6.93 4.38 -15.77
N SER A 34 6.86 3.15 -15.27
CA SER A 34 6.00 2.10 -15.83
C SER A 34 4.51 2.48 -15.76
N ALA A 35 4.07 3.05 -14.65
CA ALA A 35 2.68 3.48 -14.48
C ALA A 35 2.33 4.66 -15.40
N LEU A 36 3.21 5.65 -15.52
CA LEU A 36 3.06 6.77 -16.43
C LEU A 36 2.94 6.31 -17.88
N ALA A 37 3.82 5.40 -18.32
CA ALA A 37 3.79 4.84 -19.68
C ALA A 37 2.48 4.08 -19.94
N ARG A 38 2.02 3.25 -19.01
CA ARG A 38 0.76 2.48 -19.13
C ARG A 38 -0.48 3.37 -19.24
N ARG A 39 -0.46 4.53 -18.58
CA ARG A 39 -1.60 5.48 -18.55
C ARG A 39 -1.46 6.62 -19.53
N GLY A 40 -0.35 6.72 -20.27
CA GLY A 40 -0.06 7.84 -21.16
C GLY A 40 -0.04 9.18 -20.44
N ARG A 41 0.46 9.21 -19.19
CA ARG A 41 0.45 10.40 -18.33
C ARG A 41 1.85 11.00 -18.24
N ARG A 42 1.91 12.29 -17.93
CA ARG A 42 3.15 13.03 -17.69
C ARG A 42 3.12 13.67 -16.32
N ILE A 43 4.30 13.80 -15.70
CA ILE A 43 4.45 14.50 -14.41
C ILE A 43 4.11 15.98 -14.60
N ASP A 44 3.34 16.52 -13.66
CA ASP A 44 3.16 17.97 -13.51
C ASP A 44 4.30 18.49 -12.61
N PRO A 45 5.24 19.30 -13.12
CA PRO A 45 6.38 19.76 -12.35
C PRO A 45 6.04 20.85 -11.34
N ALA A 46 4.85 21.43 -11.42
CA ALA A 46 4.41 22.54 -10.57
C ALA A 46 2.96 22.36 -10.12
N PRO A 47 2.70 21.37 -9.24
CA PRO A 47 1.34 21.06 -8.76
C PRO A 47 0.81 22.08 -7.73
N TRP A 48 1.70 22.91 -7.18
CA TRP A 48 1.44 23.78 -6.05
C TRP A 48 0.28 24.75 -6.31
N GLY A 49 -0.63 24.81 -5.36
CA GLY A 49 -1.79 25.70 -5.45
C GLY A 49 -2.88 25.28 -6.43
N LYS A 50 -2.64 24.31 -7.30
CA LYS A 50 -3.63 23.77 -8.23
C LYS A 50 -4.67 22.91 -7.49
N PRO A 51 -5.95 22.95 -7.90
CA PRO A 51 -6.94 22.03 -7.39
C PRO A 51 -6.65 20.61 -7.88
N LEU A 52 -6.85 19.62 -7.00
CA LEU A 52 -6.79 18.20 -7.36
C LEU A 52 -7.99 17.86 -8.24
N GLY A 53 -7.75 17.38 -9.44
CA GLY A 53 -8.79 16.92 -10.36
C GLY A 53 -9.29 15.54 -9.95
N ARG A 54 -8.49 14.53 -10.16
CA ARG A 54 -8.84 13.14 -9.83
C ARG A 54 -7.65 12.38 -9.24
N ILE A 55 -7.98 11.24 -8.61
CA ILE A 55 -7.01 10.28 -8.10
C ILE A 55 -7.06 9.07 -9.02
N GLU A 56 -5.95 8.75 -9.66
CA GLU A 56 -5.78 7.55 -10.47
C GLU A 56 -4.92 6.54 -9.72
N VAL A 57 -5.36 5.30 -9.62
CA VAL A 57 -4.62 4.23 -8.95
C VAL A 57 -4.06 3.28 -9.99
N VAL A 58 -2.79 2.94 -9.85
CA VAL A 58 -2.13 1.86 -10.59
C VAL A 58 -1.54 0.89 -9.57
N ASN A 59 -2.18 -0.26 -9.43
CA ASN A 59 -1.65 -1.33 -8.60
C ASN A 59 -0.84 -2.29 -9.46
N LEU A 60 0.45 -2.42 -9.12
CA LEU A 60 1.38 -3.32 -9.80
C LEU A 60 1.26 -4.72 -9.23
N ARG A 61 1.45 -5.74 -10.07
CA ARG A 61 1.46 -7.14 -9.65
C ARG A 61 2.56 -7.40 -8.63
N VAL A 62 2.32 -8.34 -7.71
CA VAL A 62 3.29 -8.78 -6.71
C VAL A 62 4.54 -9.33 -7.38
N PHE A 63 4.35 -10.31 -8.29
CA PHE A 63 5.42 -10.89 -9.09
C PHE A 63 5.39 -10.32 -10.50
N GLN A 64 6.57 -9.95 -11.01
CA GLN A 64 6.73 -9.42 -12.36
C GLN A 64 6.82 -10.56 -13.39
N ASP A 65 6.61 -10.22 -14.66
CA ASP A 65 6.68 -11.19 -15.76
C ASP A 65 8.10 -11.78 -15.93
N SER A 66 9.12 -11.12 -15.42
CA SER A 66 10.50 -11.61 -15.36
C SER A 66 10.77 -12.67 -14.29
N GLU A 67 9.85 -12.88 -13.33
CA GLU A 67 10.04 -13.78 -12.19
C GLU A 67 9.56 -15.23 -12.46
N GLY A 68 9.25 -15.56 -13.72
CA GLY A 68 9.01 -16.92 -14.21
C GLY A 68 7.90 -17.65 -13.44
N PHE A 69 8.25 -18.77 -12.84
CA PHE A 69 7.30 -19.65 -12.14
C PHE A 69 6.59 -18.98 -10.96
N LEU A 70 7.16 -17.94 -10.34
CA LEU A 70 6.51 -17.21 -9.23
C LEU A 70 5.23 -16.49 -9.67
N GLN A 71 5.06 -16.20 -10.95
CA GLN A 71 3.81 -15.64 -11.49
C GLN A 71 2.60 -16.53 -11.22
N PHE A 72 2.78 -17.84 -11.15
CA PHE A 72 1.70 -18.79 -10.83
C PHE A 72 1.01 -18.43 -9.50
N PHE A 73 1.77 -17.93 -8.54
CA PHE A 73 1.23 -17.53 -7.24
C PHE A 73 0.36 -16.26 -7.29
N ASN A 74 0.46 -15.45 -8.35
CA ASN A 74 -0.44 -14.31 -8.54
C ASN A 74 -1.92 -14.74 -8.63
N VAL A 75 -2.20 -15.98 -9.01
CA VAL A 75 -3.58 -16.54 -9.06
C VAL A 75 -4.21 -16.62 -7.67
N PHE A 76 -3.38 -16.84 -6.64
CA PHE A 76 -3.82 -16.96 -5.25
C PHE A 76 -3.76 -15.63 -4.48
N HIS A 77 -3.42 -14.53 -5.16
CA HIS A 77 -3.32 -13.21 -4.56
C HIS A 77 -4.46 -12.29 -5.04
N ALA A 78 -5.25 -11.79 -4.10
CA ALA A 78 -6.25 -10.76 -4.40
C ALA A 78 -5.57 -9.38 -4.43
N THR A 79 -5.49 -8.77 -5.61
CA THR A 79 -4.98 -7.40 -5.76
C THR A 79 -5.87 -6.42 -4.98
N THR A 80 -5.25 -5.49 -4.27
CA THR A 80 -5.99 -4.43 -3.53
C THR A 80 -6.84 -3.61 -4.50
N ARG A 81 -8.12 -3.45 -4.19
CA ARG A 81 -9.05 -2.70 -5.04
C ARG A 81 -8.71 -1.22 -5.05
N GLU A 82 -8.78 -0.57 -6.20
CA GLU A 82 -8.46 0.86 -6.37
C GLU A 82 -9.17 1.75 -5.35
N ARG A 83 -10.47 1.56 -5.14
CA ARG A 83 -11.27 2.30 -4.15
C ARG A 83 -10.76 2.18 -2.71
N VAL A 84 -10.06 1.09 -2.38
CA VAL A 84 -9.47 0.88 -1.05
C VAL A 84 -8.21 1.72 -0.91
N VAL A 85 -7.41 1.81 -1.96
CA VAL A 85 -6.23 2.68 -2.04
C VAL A 85 -6.65 4.15 -2.00
N GLU A 86 -7.64 4.55 -2.80
CA GLU A 86 -8.17 5.93 -2.85
C GLU A 86 -8.64 6.42 -1.48
N ARG A 87 -9.28 5.57 -0.69
CA ARG A 87 -9.75 5.94 0.66
C ARG A 87 -8.63 6.30 1.63
N GLU A 88 -7.43 5.78 1.43
CA GLU A 88 -6.27 6.09 2.27
C GLU A 88 -5.61 7.42 1.88
N VAL A 89 -5.90 7.96 0.71
CA VAL A 89 -5.42 9.27 0.29
C VAL A 89 -6.16 10.36 1.07
N LEU A 90 -5.42 11.28 1.68
CA LEU A 90 -5.96 12.30 2.57
C LEU A 90 -6.47 13.54 1.84
N VAL A 91 -6.01 13.76 0.60
CA VAL A 91 -6.48 14.85 -0.26
C VAL A 91 -7.65 14.37 -1.10
N ARG A 92 -8.66 15.21 -1.29
CA ARG A 92 -9.85 14.89 -2.06
C ARG A 92 -9.91 15.72 -3.36
N PRO A 93 -10.56 15.20 -4.42
CA PRO A 93 -10.84 15.99 -5.61
C PRO A 93 -11.51 17.32 -5.25
N GLY A 94 -11.05 18.42 -5.87
CA GLY A 94 -11.45 19.79 -5.58
C GLY A 94 -10.65 20.51 -4.50
N GLU A 95 -9.95 19.79 -3.61
CA GLU A 95 -9.00 20.40 -2.66
C GLU A 95 -7.71 20.80 -3.38
N ARG A 96 -6.95 21.74 -2.80
CA ARG A 96 -5.64 22.10 -3.35
C ARG A 96 -4.61 21.00 -3.11
N TRP A 97 -3.66 20.87 -4.04
CA TRP A 97 -2.49 20.02 -3.84
C TRP A 97 -1.78 20.42 -2.54
N ASP A 98 -1.63 19.47 -1.65
CA ASP A 98 -0.98 19.64 -0.35
C ASP A 98 0.06 18.53 -0.18
N GLN A 99 1.33 18.91 -0.28
CA GLN A 99 2.44 17.94 -0.25
C GLN A 99 2.55 17.21 1.08
N GLN A 100 2.22 17.88 2.21
CA GLN A 100 2.29 17.22 3.53
C GLN A 100 1.22 16.13 3.63
N ARG A 101 0.00 16.41 3.18
CA ARG A 101 -1.09 15.42 3.16
C ARG A 101 -0.83 14.30 2.16
N ILE A 102 -0.17 14.58 1.04
CA ILE A 102 0.29 13.57 0.06
C ILE A 102 1.35 12.66 0.70
N ASP A 103 2.33 13.21 1.38
CA ASP A 103 3.39 12.44 2.06
C ASP A 103 2.83 11.60 3.21
N GLU A 104 1.85 12.11 3.94
CA GLU A 104 1.12 11.35 4.96
C GLU A 104 0.32 10.20 4.34
N SER A 105 -0.36 10.45 3.22
CA SER A 105 -1.08 9.43 2.46
C SER A 105 -0.13 8.31 2.01
N ARG A 106 1.04 8.69 1.48
CA ARG A 106 2.09 7.74 1.08
C ARG A 106 2.56 6.88 2.25
N ARG A 107 2.78 7.49 3.45
CA ARG A 107 3.17 6.74 4.67
C ARG A 107 2.11 5.72 5.07
N LYS A 108 0.84 6.08 5.01
CA LYS A 108 -0.28 5.16 5.31
C LYS A 108 -0.37 4.02 4.31
N LEU A 109 -0.24 4.32 3.02
CA LEU A 109 -0.27 3.31 1.97
C LEU A 109 0.90 2.33 2.06
N ARG A 110 2.03 2.73 2.66
CA ARG A 110 3.22 1.90 2.91
C ARG A 110 3.10 1.00 4.15
N ASP A 111 1.90 0.61 4.54
CA ASP A 111 1.75 -0.44 5.56
C ASP A 111 2.37 -1.75 5.03
N ARG A 112 3.44 -2.20 5.71
CA ARG A 112 4.20 -3.40 5.33
C ARG A 112 3.37 -4.68 5.30
N THR A 113 2.20 -4.65 5.91
CA THR A 113 1.25 -5.78 5.86
C THR A 113 0.61 -5.91 4.48
N PHE A 114 0.48 -4.80 3.74
CA PHE A 114 -0.28 -4.72 2.49
C PHE A 114 0.54 -4.30 1.28
N SER A 115 1.52 -3.41 1.43
CA SER A 115 2.24 -2.82 0.29
C SER A 115 3.75 -2.78 0.52
N VAL A 116 4.50 -3.28 -0.46
CA VAL A 116 5.97 -3.11 -0.51
C VAL A 116 6.36 -1.75 -1.07
N LEU A 117 5.48 -1.16 -1.88
CA LEU A 117 5.71 0.12 -2.53
C LEU A 117 4.42 0.92 -2.56
N ALA A 118 4.52 2.21 -2.20
CA ALA A 118 3.48 3.19 -2.42
C ALA A 118 4.12 4.54 -2.73
N VAL A 119 3.75 5.11 -3.88
CA VAL A 119 4.22 6.42 -4.35
C VAL A 119 3.02 7.20 -4.85
N ILE A 120 2.98 8.48 -4.58
CA ILE A 120 1.98 9.41 -5.14
C ILE A 120 2.74 10.51 -5.85
N VAL A 121 2.44 10.71 -7.11
CA VAL A 121 3.05 11.76 -7.95
C VAL A 121 1.98 12.61 -8.60
N PRO A 122 2.25 13.93 -8.76
CA PRO A 122 1.38 14.81 -9.52
C PRO A 122 1.52 14.53 -11.01
N VAL A 123 0.41 14.47 -11.72
CA VAL A 123 0.38 14.33 -13.17
C VAL A 123 -0.50 15.40 -13.80
N GLU A 124 -0.18 15.76 -15.04
CA GLU A 124 -0.97 16.73 -15.81
C GLU A 124 -2.44 16.30 -15.87
N SER A 125 -3.36 17.20 -15.52
CA SER A 125 -4.79 16.96 -15.59
C SER A 125 -5.35 17.30 -16.98
N ALA A 126 -6.41 16.59 -17.39
CA ALA A 126 -7.20 16.99 -18.56
C ALA A 126 -7.95 18.31 -18.33
N THR A 127 -8.18 18.67 -17.05
CA THR A 127 -8.81 19.95 -16.68
C THR A 127 -7.74 21.05 -16.61
N PRO A 128 -7.85 22.13 -17.40
CA PRO A 128 -6.90 23.23 -17.35
C PRO A 128 -6.77 23.82 -15.94
N GLY A 129 -5.53 24.05 -15.50
CA GLY A 129 -5.25 24.62 -14.19
C GLY A 129 -5.40 23.66 -13.00
N ALA A 130 -5.80 22.41 -13.23
CA ALA A 130 -5.84 21.35 -12.22
C ALA A 130 -4.62 20.42 -12.31
N VAL A 131 -4.44 19.58 -11.29
CA VAL A 131 -3.45 18.51 -11.23
C VAL A 131 -4.15 17.21 -10.83
N ASP A 132 -3.78 16.09 -11.42
CA ASP A 132 -4.26 14.78 -11.00
C ASP A 132 -3.19 14.10 -10.10
N ALA A 133 -3.63 13.23 -9.20
CA ALA A 133 -2.73 12.42 -8.39
C ALA A 133 -2.65 10.99 -8.96
N LEU A 134 -1.47 10.57 -9.37
CA LEU A 134 -1.20 9.18 -9.74
C LEU A 134 -0.66 8.43 -8.53
N VAL A 135 -1.43 7.49 -8.01
CA VAL A 135 -1.09 6.61 -6.89
C VAL A 135 -0.59 5.30 -7.45
N VAL A 136 0.69 5.01 -7.25
CA VAL A 136 1.31 3.75 -7.70
C VAL A 136 1.57 2.90 -6.47
N THR A 137 0.98 1.71 -6.42
CA THR A 137 1.17 0.74 -5.33
C THR A 137 1.62 -0.60 -5.89
N ARG A 138 2.33 -1.37 -5.06
CA ARG A 138 2.59 -2.79 -5.28
C ARG A 138 2.26 -3.52 -4.00
N ASP A 139 1.35 -4.49 -4.07
CA ASP A 139 0.94 -5.29 -2.92
C ASP A 139 2.07 -6.22 -2.46
N VAL A 140 2.00 -6.62 -1.19
CA VAL A 140 2.77 -7.75 -0.64
C VAL A 140 2.02 -9.04 -0.95
N TRP A 141 2.72 -10.16 -1.07
CA TRP A 141 2.09 -11.48 -1.01
C TRP A 141 1.29 -11.61 0.28
N SER A 142 0.00 -11.85 0.15
CA SER A 142 -0.95 -11.69 1.26
C SER A 142 -1.23 -12.96 2.05
N LEU A 143 -0.99 -14.14 1.44
CA LEU A 143 -1.17 -15.41 2.12
C LEU A 143 0.03 -15.67 3.04
N ARG A 144 -0.22 -15.92 4.32
CA ARG A 144 0.80 -16.19 5.33
C ARG A 144 0.48 -17.44 6.11
N PHE A 145 1.53 -18.12 6.48
CA PHE A 145 1.54 -19.27 7.33
C PHE A 145 2.38 -18.96 8.57
N ASP A 146 1.80 -19.08 9.74
CA ASP A 146 2.49 -18.89 11.01
C ASP A 146 2.41 -20.17 11.84
N PHE A 147 3.54 -20.53 12.44
CA PHE A 147 3.67 -21.65 13.33
C PHE A 147 4.45 -21.24 14.58
N ASN A 148 3.92 -21.57 15.74
CA ASN A 148 4.60 -21.33 17.00
C ASN A 148 4.38 -22.55 17.91
N ALA A 149 5.46 -23.02 18.55
CA ALA A 149 5.41 -24.13 19.47
C ALA A 149 6.28 -23.88 20.69
N ARG A 150 5.81 -24.35 21.84
CA ARG A 150 6.57 -24.39 23.08
C ARG A 150 6.57 -25.82 23.60
N VAL A 151 7.76 -26.30 23.92
CA VAL A 151 7.96 -27.65 24.49
C VAL A 151 8.33 -27.51 25.96
N GLN A 152 7.76 -28.33 26.79
CA GLN A 152 8.08 -28.45 28.21
C GLN A 152 8.25 -29.94 28.56
N GLY A 153 9.50 -30.32 28.87
CA GLY A 153 9.86 -31.72 28.99
C GLY A 153 9.78 -32.45 27.63
N ASP A 154 9.01 -33.52 27.56
CA ASP A 154 8.77 -34.35 26.38
C ASP A 154 7.47 -34.01 25.62
N LYS A 155 6.75 -32.95 26.04
CA LYS A 155 5.42 -32.61 25.51
C LYS A 155 5.35 -31.18 25.01
N PHE A 156 4.50 -30.97 24.02
CA PHE A 156 4.12 -29.60 23.62
C PHE A 156 3.20 -29.01 24.70
N SER A 157 3.62 -27.93 25.33
CA SER A 157 2.79 -27.16 26.25
C SER A 157 1.95 -26.11 25.52
N TYR A 158 2.41 -25.67 24.35
CA TYR A 158 1.68 -24.72 23.50
C TYR A 158 2.01 -25.00 22.04
N LEU A 159 0.99 -24.94 21.19
CA LEU A 159 1.12 -25.08 19.75
C LEU A 159 0.10 -24.18 19.06
N THR A 160 0.56 -23.34 18.18
CA THR A 160 -0.33 -22.53 17.32
C THR A 160 0.06 -22.71 15.87
N PHE A 161 -0.95 -22.89 15.06
CA PHE A 161 -0.85 -22.93 13.62
C PHE A 161 -1.89 -22.00 13.04
N SER A 162 -1.49 -21.10 12.13
CA SER A 162 -2.45 -20.24 11.43
C SER A 162 -2.14 -20.11 9.96
N LEU A 163 -3.19 -20.13 9.16
CA LEU A 163 -3.17 -19.77 7.74
C LEU A 163 -4.00 -18.51 7.58
N SER A 164 -3.38 -17.43 7.12
CA SER A 164 -4.04 -16.13 7.01
C SER A 164 -3.92 -15.54 5.61
N GLU A 165 -5.02 -14.95 5.13
CA GLU A 165 -5.08 -14.08 3.97
C GLU A 165 -5.20 -12.63 4.46
N ASN A 166 -4.15 -11.82 4.26
CA ASN A 166 -4.08 -10.45 4.77
C ASN A 166 -4.76 -9.42 3.87
N ASN A 167 -5.10 -9.79 2.65
CA ASN A 167 -5.79 -8.91 1.69
C ASN A 167 -7.09 -9.53 1.18
N PHE A 168 -7.87 -10.08 2.10
CA PHE A 168 -9.08 -10.82 1.78
C PHE A 168 -10.00 -10.02 0.83
N LEU A 169 -10.27 -10.60 -0.33
CA LEU A 169 -11.02 -9.99 -1.43
C LEU A 169 -10.47 -8.64 -1.93
N GLY A 170 -9.19 -8.35 -1.74
CA GLY A 170 -8.59 -7.07 -2.12
C GLY A 170 -9.03 -5.88 -1.26
N LEU A 171 -9.52 -6.14 -0.06
CA LEU A 171 -10.11 -5.14 0.83
C LEU A 171 -9.18 -4.73 1.99
N ARG A 172 -7.93 -5.21 2.01
CA ARG A 172 -6.96 -5.01 3.13
C ARG A 172 -7.51 -5.48 4.47
N LYS A 173 -8.26 -6.60 4.45
CA LYS A 173 -8.81 -7.25 5.62
C LYS A 173 -8.11 -8.58 5.83
N LEU A 174 -7.88 -8.94 7.09
CA LEU A 174 -7.28 -10.23 7.44
C LEU A 174 -8.40 -11.23 7.73
N LEU A 175 -8.31 -12.39 7.09
CA LEU A 175 -9.08 -13.57 7.44
C LEU A 175 -8.10 -14.72 7.68
N ALA A 176 -8.18 -15.38 8.84
CA ALA A 176 -7.34 -16.53 9.17
C ALA A 176 -8.15 -17.70 9.73
N ALA A 177 -7.64 -18.89 9.49
CA ALA A 177 -7.98 -20.08 10.26
C ALA A 177 -6.87 -20.31 11.28
N VAL A 178 -7.24 -20.43 12.54
CA VAL A 178 -6.29 -20.57 13.65
C VAL A 178 -6.58 -21.87 14.39
N TYR A 179 -5.56 -22.71 14.53
CA TYR A 179 -5.51 -23.83 15.46
C TYR A 179 -4.63 -23.45 16.64
N GLU A 180 -5.09 -23.67 17.84
CA GLU A 180 -4.35 -23.41 19.07
C GLU A 180 -4.52 -24.56 20.03
N MET A 181 -3.41 -25.02 20.61
CA MET A 181 -3.39 -25.97 21.71
C MET A 181 -2.61 -25.35 22.86
N ASP A 182 -3.21 -25.28 24.04
CA ASP A 182 -2.59 -24.79 25.26
C ASP A 182 -2.83 -25.81 26.38
N LEU A 183 -1.74 -26.37 26.93
CA LEU A 183 -1.77 -27.39 28.02
C LEU A 183 -2.76 -28.52 27.74
N GLY A 184 -2.89 -28.93 26.48
CA GLY A 184 -3.80 -30.01 26.05
C GLY A 184 -5.22 -29.57 25.69
N ALA A 185 -5.62 -28.34 25.99
CA ALA A 185 -6.85 -27.75 25.48
C ALA A 185 -6.68 -27.33 24.03
N VAL A 186 -7.60 -27.73 23.16
CA VAL A 186 -7.54 -27.47 21.72
C VAL A 186 -8.68 -26.55 21.31
N GLY A 187 -8.34 -25.51 20.55
CA GLY A 187 -9.28 -24.61 19.94
C GLY A 187 -9.01 -24.48 18.42
N ILE A 188 -10.08 -24.45 17.65
CA ILE A 188 -10.01 -24.11 16.21
C ILE A 188 -11.07 -23.05 15.95
N GLY A 189 -10.68 -21.97 15.25
CA GLY A 189 -11.62 -20.90 14.93
C GLY A 189 -11.11 -19.94 13.86
N PRO A 190 -12.02 -19.13 13.30
CA PRO A 190 -11.66 -18.04 12.41
C PRO A 190 -11.15 -16.84 13.21
N LEU A 191 -10.25 -16.08 12.60
CA LEU A 191 -9.86 -14.75 13.04
C LEU A 191 -10.14 -13.77 11.90
N TYR A 192 -10.88 -12.71 12.17
CA TYR A 192 -11.11 -11.65 11.22
C TYR A 192 -10.67 -10.31 11.80
N ILE A 193 -9.93 -9.52 11.00
CA ILE A 193 -9.51 -8.18 11.37
C ILE A 193 -9.78 -7.22 10.22
N ASP A 194 -10.52 -6.15 10.52
CA ASP A 194 -10.72 -5.00 9.65
C ASP A 194 -10.18 -3.75 10.37
N LYS A 195 -9.09 -3.17 9.85
CA LYS A 195 -8.46 -1.97 10.43
C LYS A 195 -9.09 -0.65 9.96
N ASN A 196 -10.07 -0.71 9.07
CA ASN A 196 -10.68 0.47 8.48
C ASN A 196 -12.16 0.23 8.16
N VAL A 197 -12.93 -0.09 9.19
CA VAL A 197 -14.37 -0.39 9.08
C VAL A 197 -15.09 0.80 8.43
N LEU A 198 -15.74 0.55 7.29
CA LEU A 198 -16.47 1.56 6.51
C LEU A 198 -15.66 2.82 6.14
N GLY A 199 -14.33 2.75 6.13
CA GLY A 199 -13.47 3.90 5.86
C GLY A 199 -13.33 4.89 7.04
N ARG A 200 -13.82 4.55 8.23
CA ARG A 200 -13.84 5.42 9.43
C ARG A 200 -12.68 5.20 10.39
N ARG A 201 -11.68 4.38 10.00
CA ARG A 201 -10.46 4.06 10.80
C ARG A 201 -10.75 3.36 12.14
N TYR A 202 -11.91 2.75 12.31
CA TYR A 202 -12.18 1.84 13.42
C TYR A 202 -11.60 0.45 13.10
N THR A 203 -11.03 -0.19 14.12
CA THR A 203 -10.56 -1.57 14.00
C THR A 203 -11.59 -2.51 14.60
N LEU A 204 -12.09 -3.45 13.80
CA LEU A 204 -12.88 -4.59 14.23
C LEU A 204 -11.99 -5.82 14.27
N ARG A 205 -11.98 -6.52 15.37
CA ARG A 205 -11.34 -7.83 15.53
C ARG A 205 -12.33 -8.81 16.15
N THR A 206 -12.54 -9.94 15.49
CA THR A 206 -13.36 -11.05 16.01
C THR A 206 -12.57 -12.35 15.93
N ARG A 207 -12.81 -13.25 16.89
CA ARG A 207 -12.23 -14.59 16.96
C ARG A 207 -13.28 -15.59 17.41
#